data_217fbd6510c6e6be81225ad72dc70bea
#
_entry.id   217fbd6510c6e6be81225ad72dc70bea
#
_cell.length_a   1.000
_cell.length_b   1.000
_cell.length_c   1.000
_cell.angle_alpha   90.00
_cell.angle_beta   90.00
_cell.angle_gamma   90.00
#
_symmetry.space_group_name_H-M   'P 1'
#
loop_
_entity.id
_entity.type
_entity.pdbx_description
1 polymer ?
#
loop_
_entity_poly.entity_id
_entity_poly.type
_entity_poly.pdbx_seq_one_letter_code
_entity_poly.pdbx_strand_id
1 'polypeptide(L)'
;MSELELALVGDSAHTPPAHILEGLTDELVHRLPHGAPHSIYEELWHIAFWQKISLDWIAGVETPFPASPRDGFPTVLDSEKEYWGQLCERFFAGNRAAGDAARDKTRLNLPIRCLSRPGQPVRVMTIREQLESLAAHNAYHFGRIVLLRQLLEAWPPASGGFSW
;
A
#
# COMPACT_ATOMS: atom_id res chain seq x y z
N MET A 1 -14.91 -14.73 3.40
CA MET A 1 -13.60 -14.08 3.63
C MET A 1 -13.46 -13.74 5.12
N SER A 2 -12.25 -13.76 5.67
CA SER A 2 -11.98 -13.26 7.03
C SER A 2 -11.89 -11.74 7.02
N GLU A 3 -12.04 -11.08 8.18
CA GLU A 3 -11.85 -9.61 8.27
C GLU A 3 -10.45 -9.18 7.83
N LEU A 4 -9.42 -9.97 8.13
CA LEU A 4 -8.06 -9.70 7.66
C LEU A 4 -7.97 -9.69 6.12
N GLU A 5 -8.61 -10.66 5.48
CA GLU A 5 -8.64 -10.72 4.01
C GLU A 5 -9.41 -9.51 3.44
N LEU A 6 -10.58 -9.19 3.99
CA LEU A 6 -11.36 -8.02 3.60
C LEU A 6 -10.57 -6.71 3.77
N ALA A 7 -9.87 -6.56 4.89
CA ALA A 7 -9.05 -5.38 5.16
C ALA A 7 -7.86 -5.22 4.17
N LEU A 8 -7.28 -6.33 3.71
CA LEU A 8 -6.20 -6.31 2.73
C LEU A 8 -6.70 -5.99 1.32
N VAL A 9 -7.80 -6.61 0.88
CA VAL A 9 -8.34 -6.39 -0.47
C VAL A 9 -9.21 -5.13 -0.56
N GLY A 10 -9.54 -4.52 0.59
CA GLY A 10 -10.20 -3.23 0.65
C GLY A 10 -11.72 -3.28 0.58
N ASP A 11 -12.34 -4.26 1.20
CA ASP A 11 -13.80 -4.38 1.31
C ASP A 11 -14.23 -4.54 2.79
N SER A 12 -13.56 -3.81 3.68
CA SER A 12 -13.82 -3.79 5.11
C SER A 12 -14.27 -2.38 5.56
N ALA A 13 -13.49 -1.73 6.41
CA ALA A 13 -13.84 -0.45 7.03
C ALA A 13 -13.58 0.78 6.15
N HIS A 14 -12.97 0.62 5.00
CA HIS A 14 -12.70 1.73 4.08
C HIS A 14 -13.15 1.41 2.64
N THR A 15 -13.33 2.45 1.85
CA THR A 15 -13.67 2.33 0.42
C THR A 15 -12.65 1.44 -0.32
N PRO A 16 -13.11 0.51 -1.18
CA PRO A 16 -12.21 -0.38 -1.93
C PRO A 16 -11.15 0.40 -2.73
N PRO A 17 -9.88 -0.06 -2.75
CA PRO A 17 -8.82 0.60 -3.49
C PRO A 17 -9.12 0.85 -4.97
N ALA A 18 -9.82 -0.10 -5.63
CA ALA A 18 -10.23 0.06 -7.01
C ALA A 18 -11.12 1.30 -7.21
N HIS A 19 -12.00 1.61 -6.26
CA HIS A 19 -12.83 2.80 -6.28
C HIS A 19 -12.03 4.06 -5.93
N ILE A 20 -11.14 3.97 -4.92
CA ILE A 20 -10.28 5.11 -4.55
C ILE A 20 -9.38 5.53 -5.71
N LEU A 21 -8.94 4.61 -6.56
CA LEU A 21 -8.02 4.87 -7.67
C LEU A 21 -8.73 5.08 -9.01
N GLU A 22 -10.07 4.95 -9.05
CA GLU A 22 -10.86 5.07 -10.27
C GLU A 22 -10.74 6.45 -10.92
N GLY A 23 -10.57 6.47 -12.23
CA GLY A 23 -10.60 7.70 -13.06
C GLY A 23 -9.39 8.63 -12.87
N LEU A 24 -8.38 8.23 -12.10
CA LEU A 24 -7.14 8.98 -11.95
C LEU A 24 -6.27 8.87 -13.22
N THR A 25 -5.81 10.02 -13.71
CA THR A 25 -4.91 10.10 -14.87
C THR A 25 -3.45 10.27 -14.44
N ASP A 26 -2.53 9.91 -15.31
CA ASP A 26 -1.08 10.08 -15.07
C ASP A 26 -0.72 11.53 -14.74
N GLU A 27 -1.32 12.51 -15.42
CA GLU A 27 -1.12 13.93 -15.11
C GLU A 27 -1.61 14.30 -13.70
N LEU A 28 -2.82 13.86 -13.33
CA LEU A 28 -3.45 14.25 -12.08
C LEU A 28 -2.73 13.68 -10.86
N VAL A 29 -2.25 12.43 -10.94
CA VAL A 29 -1.62 11.75 -9.78
C VAL A 29 -0.28 12.36 -9.39
N HIS A 30 0.39 13.07 -10.30
CA HIS A 30 1.64 13.78 -10.02
C HIS A 30 1.42 15.21 -9.51
N ARG A 31 0.19 15.74 -9.56
CA ARG A 31 -0.10 17.08 -9.00
C ARG A 31 0.03 17.06 -7.48
N LEU A 32 0.78 18.03 -6.97
CA LEU A 32 0.99 18.20 -5.53
C LEU A 32 0.12 19.36 -5.02
N PRO A 33 -0.94 19.12 -4.22
CA PRO A 33 -1.69 20.19 -3.60
C PRO A 33 -0.82 21.03 -2.66
N HIS A 34 -1.14 22.31 -2.51
CA HIS A 34 -0.39 23.19 -1.62
C HIS A 34 -0.36 22.64 -0.18
N GLY A 35 0.83 22.51 0.39
CA GLY A 35 1.05 22.01 1.74
C GLY A 35 1.01 20.48 1.87
N ALA A 36 0.70 19.72 0.81
CA ALA A 36 0.79 18.27 0.85
C ALA A 36 2.27 17.81 0.74
N PRO A 37 2.70 16.84 1.54
CA PRO A 37 4.07 16.34 1.51
C PRO A 37 4.34 15.39 0.33
N HIS A 38 3.30 14.74 -0.20
CA HIS A 38 3.37 13.74 -1.26
C HIS A 38 2.17 13.84 -2.20
N SER A 39 2.38 13.46 -3.46
CA SER A 39 1.34 13.31 -4.47
C SER A 39 0.60 11.98 -4.33
N ILE A 40 -0.49 11.79 -5.09
CA ILE A 40 -1.24 10.52 -5.14
C ILE A 40 -0.33 9.39 -5.65
N TYR A 41 0.49 9.68 -6.66
CA TYR A 41 1.46 8.72 -7.19
C TYR A 41 2.44 8.24 -6.11
N GLU A 42 3.04 9.18 -5.37
CA GLU A 42 4.01 8.86 -4.31
C GLU A 42 3.36 8.06 -3.17
N GLU A 43 2.13 8.36 -2.78
CA GLU A 43 1.40 7.60 -1.77
C GLU A 43 1.11 6.16 -2.22
N LEU A 44 0.66 5.93 -3.46
CA LEU A 44 0.42 4.58 -3.97
C LEU A 44 1.71 3.81 -4.16
N TRP A 45 2.78 4.48 -4.63
CA TRP A 45 4.10 3.87 -4.76
C TRP A 45 4.62 3.39 -3.39
N HIS A 46 4.46 4.22 -2.36
CA HIS A 46 4.83 3.87 -0.97
C HIS A 46 4.05 2.67 -0.44
N ILE A 47 2.74 2.60 -0.69
CA ILE A 47 1.93 1.42 -0.37
C ILE A 47 2.50 0.17 -1.06
N ALA A 48 2.72 0.22 -2.37
CA ALA A 48 3.21 -0.92 -3.14
C ALA A 48 4.64 -1.33 -2.75
N PHE A 49 5.47 -0.39 -2.35
CA PHE A 49 6.81 -0.63 -1.82
C PHE A 49 6.77 -1.44 -0.52
N TRP A 50 5.99 -1.02 0.46
CA TRP A 50 5.87 -1.75 1.73
C TRP A 50 5.13 -3.07 1.59
N GLN A 51 4.19 -3.15 0.67
CA GLN A 51 3.50 -4.39 0.32
C GLN A 51 4.49 -5.42 -0.22
N LYS A 52 5.40 -5.02 -1.12
CA LYS A 52 6.47 -5.90 -1.63
C LYS A 52 7.37 -6.39 -0.49
N ILE A 53 7.86 -5.51 0.35
CA ILE A 53 8.73 -5.89 1.50
C ILE A 53 8.00 -6.87 2.42
N SER A 54 6.74 -6.60 2.75
CA SER A 54 5.94 -7.48 3.62
C SER A 54 5.77 -8.87 3.02
N LEU A 55 5.48 -8.96 1.72
CA LEU A 55 5.33 -10.22 1.00
C LEU A 55 6.65 -10.97 0.86
N ASP A 56 7.76 -10.27 0.66
CA ASP A 56 9.10 -10.86 0.66
C ASP A 56 9.39 -11.56 2.01
N TRP A 57 9.15 -10.87 3.13
CA TRP A 57 9.34 -11.46 4.45
C TRP A 57 8.44 -12.66 4.71
N ILE A 58 7.17 -12.62 4.26
CA ILE A 58 6.24 -13.74 4.33
C ILE A 58 6.72 -14.93 3.49
N ALA A 59 7.38 -14.67 2.37
CA ALA A 59 8.02 -15.67 1.52
C ALA A 59 9.37 -16.17 2.04
N GLY A 60 9.89 -15.62 3.13
CA GLY A 60 11.20 -15.96 3.71
C GLY A 60 12.38 -15.25 3.03
N VAL A 61 12.11 -14.24 2.22
CA VAL A 61 13.14 -13.39 1.61
C VAL A 61 13.49 -12.26 2.56
N GLU A 62 14.75 -12.15 2.96
CA GLU A 62 15.24 -11.13 3.89
C GLU A 62 15.50 -9.79 3.18
N THR A 63 14.47 -9.20 2.59
CA THR A 63 14.55 -7.86 1.99
C THR A 63 14.88 -6.83 3.07
N PRO A 64 15.94 -6.03 2.89
CA PRO A 64 16.36 -5.04 3.87
C PRO A 64 15.28 -4.00 4.17
N PHE A 65 15.19 -3.60 5.45
CA PHE A 65 14.40 -2.43 5.83
C PHE A 65 15.09 -1.16 5.29
N PRO A 66 14.33 -0.17 4.79
CA PRO A 66 14.89 1.09 4.29
C PRO A 66 15.78 1.79 5.34
N ALA A 67 16.93 2.30 4.91
CA ALA A 67 17.87 2.98 5.81
C ALA A 67 17.29 4.31 6.32
N SER A 68 16.50 5.00 5.50
CA SER A 68 15.81 6.24 5.85
C SER A 68 14.32 6.19 5.47
N PRO A 69 13.47 7.02 6.09
CA PRO A 69 12.05 7.14 5.69
C PRO A 69 11.88 7.57 4.22
N ARG A 70 12.84 8.31 3.67
CA ARG A 70 12.81 8.79 2.29
C ARG A 70 12.93 7.65 1.28
N ASP A 71 13.65 6.58 1.63
CA ASP A 71 13.86 5.42 0.76
C ASP A 71 12.57 4.62 0.53
N GLY A 72 11.53 4.87 1.31
CA GLY A 72 10.19 4.31 1.13
C GLY A 72 9.33 5.07 0.12
N PHE A 73 9.84 6.14 -0.50
CA PHE A 73 9.15 6.93 -1.53
C PHE A 73 9.94 6.92 -2.84
N PRO A 74 9.27 7.12 -4.00
CA PRO A 74 9.95 7.07 -5.28
C PRO A 74 10.94 8.22 -5.44
N THR A 75 12.03 7.95 -6.14
CA THR A 75 12.89 8.99 -6.71
C THR A 75 12.28 9.50 -8.02
N VAL A 76 12.81 10.60 -8.55
CA VAL A 76 12.42 11.10 -9.88
C VAL A 76 12.64 10.01 -10.94
N LEU A 77 13.75 9.28 -10.87
CA LEU A 77 14.04 8.18 -11.81
C LEU A 77 13.06 7.01 -11.70
N ASP A 78 12.54 6.72 -10.52
CA ASP A 78 11.53 5.69 -10.35
C ASP A 78 10.21 6.11 -10.99
N SER A 79 9.80 7.37 -10.81
CA SER A 79 8.59 7.93 -11.43
C SER A 79 8.69 8.03 -12.97
N GLU A 80 9.88 8.21 -13.53
CA GLU A 80 10.12 8.22 -14.97
C GLU A 80 10.06 6.81 -15.60
N LYS A 81 10.35 5.77 -14.81
CA LYS A 81 10.39 4.37 -15.27
C LYS A 81 9.08 3.63 -15.13
N GLU A 82 8.22 4.06 -14.24
CA GLU A 82 6.95 3.39 -13.94
C GLU A 82 5.79 4.40 -14.02
N TYR A 83 5.02 4.36 -15.11
CA TYR A 83 3.83 5.20 -15.24
C TYR A 83 2.67 4.69 -14.38
N TRP A 84 1.65 5.53 -14.19
CA TRP A 84 0.52 5.28 -13.28
C TRP A 84 -0.16 3.93 -13.45
N GLY A 85 -0.43 3.51 -14.70
CA GLY A 85 -1.07 2.22 -14.98
C GLY A 85 -0.24 1.04 -14.49
N GLN A 86 1.08 1.07 -14.71
CA GLN A 86 2.00 0.02 -14.24
C GLN A 86 2.06 -0.03 -12.70
N LEU A 87 2.08 1.13 -12.05
CA LEU A 87 2.03 1.20 -10.59
C LEU A 87 0.74 0.60 -10.04
N CYS A 88 -0.41 0.90 -10.64
CA CYS A 88 -1.68 0.29 -10.28
C CYS A 88 -1.66 -1.23 -10.45
N GLU A 89 -1.15 -1.74 -11.58
CA GLU A 89 -1.02 -3.17 -11.84
C GLU A 89 -0.15 -3.85 -10.78
N ARG A 90 1.00 -3.27 -10.45
CA ARG A 90 1.91 -3.75 -9.41
C ARG A 90 1.24 -3.78 -8.03
N PHE A 91 0.55 -2.69 -7.67
CA PHE A 91 -0.19 -2.62 -6.41
C PHE A 91 -1.27 -3.70 -6.33
N PHE A 92 -2.13 -3.84 -7.37
CA PHE A 92 -3.20 -4.84 -7.34
C PHE A 92 -2.68 -6.28 -7.39
N ALA A 93 -1.55 -6.55 -8.04
CA ALA A 93 -0.89 -7.85 -7.98
C ALA A 93 -0.46 -8.19 -6.54
N GLY A 94 0.19 -7.26 -5.86
CA GLY A 94 0.57 -7.41 -4.46
C GLY A 94 -0.64 -7.54 -3.53
N ASN A 95 -1.72 -6.80 -3.81
CA ASN A 95 -2.96 -6.88 -3.05
C ASN A 95 -3.59 -8.28 -3.11
N ARG A 96 -3.62 -8.88 -4.31
CA ARG A 96 -4.06 -10.28 -4.48
C ARG A 96 -3.17 -11.24 -3.72
N ALA A 97 -1.85 -11.10 -3.84
CA ALA A 97 -0.91 -11.96 -3.13
C ALA A 97 -1.05 -11.89 -1.60
N ALA A 98 -1.28 -10.68 -1.04
CA ALA A 98 -1.56 -10.50 0.38
C ALA A 98 -2.88 -11.17 0.79
N GLY A 99 -3.94 -11.05 -0.02
CA GLY A 99 -5.21 -11.74 0.18
C GLY A 99 -5.05 -13.27 0.15
N ASP A 100 -4.25 -13.79 -0.79
CA ASP A 100 -3.95 -15.23 -0.88
C ASP A 100 -3.21 -15.73 0.37
N ALA A 101 -2.23 -14.96 0.84
CA ALA A 101 -1.52 -15.27 2.09
C ALA A 101 -2.47 -15.26 3.31
N ALA A 102 -3.44 -14.35 3.35
CA ALA A 102 -4.44 -14.28 4.41
C ALA A 102 -5.44 -15.45 4.41
N ARG A 103 -5.68 -16.08 3.25
CA ARG A 103 -6.54 -17.28 3.12
C ARG A 103 -5.88 -18.55 3.64
N ASP A 104 -4.58 -18.64 3.60
CA ASP A 104 -3.84 -19.83 4.05
C ASP A 104 -3.76 -19.89 5.59
N LYS A 105 -4.88 -20.31 6.21
CA LYS A 105 -5.01 -20.42 7.66
C LYS A 105 -3.95 -21.32 8.31
N THR A 106 -3.37 -22.25 7.55
CA THR A 106 -2.36 -23.18 8.07
C THR A 106 -1.04 -22.47 8.35
N ARG A 107 -0.76 -21.38 7.63
CA ARG A 107 0.49 -20.62 7.73
C ARG A 107 0.40 -19.36 8.57
N LEU A 108 -0.80 -18.81 8.83
CA LEU A 108 -0.96 -17.51 9.49
C LEU A 108 -0.21 -17.34 10.80
N ASN A 109 -0.06 -18.43 11.58
CA ASN A 109 0.62 -18.40 12.87
C ASN A 109 2.12 -18.77 12.79
N LEU A 110 2.66 -19.03 11.58
CA LEU A 110 4.07 -19.30 11.42
C LEU A 110 4.88 -18.03 11.68
N PRO A 111 6.00 -18.14 12.41
CA PRO A 111 6.89 -17.02 12.67
C PRO A 111 7.67 -16.67 11.39
N ILE A 112 7.85 -15.39 11.14
CA ILE A 112 8.67 -14.83 10.06
C ILE A 112 9.64 -13.80 10.62
N ARG A 113 10.74 -13.60 9.92
CA ARG A 113 11.75 -12.60 10.25
C ARG A 113 11.45 -11.32 9.45
N CYS A 114 11.14 -10.25 10.17
CA CYS A 114 10.92 -8.93 9.57
C CYS A 114 12.15 -8.08 9.89
N LEU A 115 12.92 -7.73 8.88
CA LEU A 115 14.14 -6.94 9.10
C LEU A 115 13.77 -5.55 9.65
N SER A 116 14.64 -5.02 10.46
CA SER A 116 14.49 -3.71 11.10
C SER A 116 15.52 -2.72 10.53
N ARG A 117 15.41 -1.47 10.94
CA ARG A 117 16.40 -0.45 10.58
C ARG A 117 17.81 -0.90 10.96
N PRO A 118 18.85 -0.46 10.25
CA PRO A 118 20.23 -0.78 10.60
C PRO A 118 20.52 -0.51 12.09
N GLY A 119 21.14 -1.46 12.76
CA GLY A 119 21.45 -1.37 14.19
C GLY A 119 20.30 -1.74 15.15
N GLN A 120 19.12 -2.05 14.63
CA GLN A 120 17.99 -2.54 15.43
C GLN A 120 17.88 -4.07 15.32
N PRO A 121 17.38 -4.76 16.37
CA PRO A 121 17.18 -6.20 16.33
C PRO A 121 16.11 -6.56 15.29
N VAL A 122 16.29 -7.71 14.64
CA VAL A 122 15.29 -8.28 13.75
C VAL A 122 14.01 -8.58 14.55
N ARG A 123 12.87 -8.15 14.04
CA ARG A 123 11.57 -8.47 14.62
C ARG A 123 11.13 -9.86 14.17
N VAL A 124 10.63 -10.65 15.09
CA VAL A 124 9.94 -11.90 14.77
C VAL A 124 8.45 -11.63 14.94
N MET A 125 7.69 -11.82 13.87
CA MET A 125 6.25 -11.67 13.83
C MET A 125 5.63 -12.94 13.25
N THR A 126 4.35 -13.17 13.50
CA THR A 126 3.60 -14.15 12.71
C THR A 126 3.23 -13.55 11.35
N ILE A 127 2.92 -14.41 10.36
CA ILE A 127 2.39 -13.96 9.07
C ILE A 127 1.12 -13.12 9.28
N ARG A 128 0.25 -13.52 10.22
CA ARG A 128 -0.94 -12.76 10.60
C ARG A 128 -0.60 -11.34 11.03
N GLU A 129 0.27 -11.18 12.00
CA GLU A 129 0.66 -9.86 12.54
C GLU A 129 1.27 -8.97 11.45
N GLN A 130 2.06 -9.55 10.54
CA GLN A 130 2.61 -8.79 9.42
C GLN A 130 1.53 -8.35 8.43
N LEU A 131 0.55 -9.21 8.11
CA LEU A 131 -0.58 -8.86 7.25
C LEU A 131 -1.52 -7.83 7.91
N GLU A 132 -1.75 -7.92 9.21
CA GLU A 132 -2.52 -6.92 9.97
C GLU A 132 -1.82 -5.55 9.95
N SER A 133 -0.50 -5.54 10.14
CA SER A 133 0.32 -4.33 10.02
C SER A 133 0.24 -3.73 8.62
N LEU A 134 0.30 -4.57 7.57
CA LEU A 134 0.18 -4.13 6.18
C LEU A 134 -1.22 -3.55 5.90
N ALA A 135 -2.29 -4.19 6.36
CA ALA A 135 -3.65 -3.71 6.19
C ALA A 135 -3.85 -2.32 6.84
N ALA A 136 -3.37 -2.15 8.07
CA ALA A 136 -3.43 -0.86 8.78
C ALA A 136 -2.62 0.23 8.06
N HIS A 137 -1.42 -0.08 7.59
CA HIS A 137 -0.58 0.82 6.80
C HIS A 137 -1.28 1.26 5.50
N ASN A 138 -1.84 0.31 4.76
CA ASN A 138 -2.54 0.60 3.51
C ASN A 138 -3.76 1.49 3.76
N ALA A 139 -4.59 1.19 4.77
CA ALA A 139 -5.75 1.99 5.13
C ALA A 139 -5.39 3.44 5.46
N TYR A 140 -4.29 3.65 6.21
CA TYR A 140 -3.78 4.99 6.52
C TYR A 140 -3.43 5.79 5.25
N HIS A 141 -2.69 5.18 4.32
CA HIS A 141 -2.28 5.85 3.09
C HIS A 141 -3.43 6.01 2.09
N PHE A 142 -4.40 5.09 2.04
CA PHE A 142 -5.62 5.29 1.25
C PHE A 142 -6.46 6.47 1.76
N GLY A 143 -6.56 6.67 3.06
CA GLY A 143 -7.18 7.87 3.62
C GLY A 143 -6.50 9.16 3.15
N ARG A 144 -5.16 9.15 3.03
CA ARG A 144 -4.40 10.27 2.47
C ARG A 144 -4.66 10.47 0.98
N ILE A 145 -4.74 9.39 0.19
CA ILE A 145 -5.08 9.48 -1.24
C ILE A 145 -6.48 10.09 -1.42
N VAL A 146 -7.47 9.69 -0.62
CA VAL A 146 -8.82 10.29 -0.68
C VAL A 146 -8.76 11.78 -0.36
N LEU A 147 -8.03 12.18 0.69
CA LEU A 147 -7.84 13.60 1.03
C LEU A 147 -7.16 14.37 -0.12
N LEU A 148 -6.11 13.82 -0.72
CA LEU A 148 -5.43 14.45 -1.87
C LEU A 148 -6.38 14.60 -3.05
N ARG A 149 -7.22 13.61 -3.34
CA ARG A 149 -8.26 13.70 -4.36
C ARG A 149 -9.27 14.81 -4.09
N GLN A 150 -9.69 14.96 -2.83
CA GLN A 150 -10.59 16.06 -2.42
C GLN A 150 -9.93 17.42 -2.63
N LEU A 151 -8.66 17.59 -2.26
CA LEU A 151 -7.90 18.83 -2.47
C LEU A 151 -7.68 19.16 -3.95
N LEU A 152 -7.66 18.14 -4.82
CA LEU A 152 -7.53 18.28 -6.27
C LEU A 152 -8.88 18.35 -7.01
N GLU A 153 -9.99 18.41 -6.27
CA GLU A 153 -11.37 18.41 -6.82
C GLU A 153 -11.68 17.18 -7.70
N ALA A 154 -11.08 16.03 -7.36
CA ALA A 154 -11.18 14.75 -8.08
C ALA A 154 -11.88 13.65 -7.25
N TRP A 155 -12.63 14.02 -6.22
CA TRP A 155 -13.43 13.12 -5.39
C TRP A 155 -14.87 13.61 -5.27
N PRO A 156 -15.88 12.74 -5.31
CA PRO A 156 -15.80 11.28 -5.58
C PRO A 156 -15.48 10.96 -7.03
N PRO A 157 -15.13 9.69 -7.39
CA PRO A 157 -14.99 9.28 -8.78
C PRO A 157 -16.34 9.33 -9.52
N ALA A 158 -16.30 9.25 -10.87
CA ALA A 158 -17.51 9.39 -11.70
C ALA A 158 -18.58 8.31 -11.44
N SER A 159 -18.19 7.12 -10.97
CA SER A 159 -19.13 6.08 -10.54
C SER A 159 -19.90 6.41 -9.25
N GLY A 160 -19.63 7.54 -8.64
CA GLY A 160 -20.14 7.92 -7.33
C GLY A 160 -19.25 7.41 -6.20
N GLY A 161 -19.49 7.83 -4.99
CA GLY A 161 -18.70 7.38 -3.86
C GLY A 161 -19.30 7.82 -2.54
N PHE A 162 -18.90 7.17 -1.48
CA PHE A 162 -19.22 7.63 -0.15
C PHE A 162 -18.38 8.87 0.15
N SER A 163 -19.04 9.98 0.33
CA SER A 163 -18.44 11.20 0.86
C SER A 163 -18.63 11.17 2.38
N TRP A 164 -17.64 10.73 3.08
CA TRP A 164 -17.58 10.96 4.52
C TRP A 164 -16.87 12.28 4.75
#